data_6e9282d90749b7a5aafc3799d05c2a0d
#
_entry.id   6e9282d90749b7a5aafc3799d05c2a0d
#
_cell.length_a   1.000
_cell.length_b   1.000
_cell.length_c   1.000
_cell.angle_alpha   90.00
_cell.angle_beta   90.00
_cell.angle_gamma   90.00
#
_symmetry.space_group_name_H-M   'P 1'
#
loop_
_entity.id
_entity.type
_entity.pdbx_description
1 polymer ?
#
loop_
_entity_poly.entity_id
_entity_poly.type
_entity_poly.pdbx_seq_one_letter_code
_entity_poly.pdbx_strand_id
1 'polypeptide(L)'
;MLRRVKKYIRDNGLLTEGGRVLIGVSGGADSVALLDVLQRGGYDCVVAHCNFHLRGAESDRDEVFVRQLASSLPLYVRDFDTTSYAHEKGVSIELAARELRYQWFAELAMQEHCEAIAVAHHQNDQAETVIMNLKRGCGIRGLCGMRAKSRNAYAPNEIPIVRPLLCTTRAYILHYLHDIRGKAWVEDSSNSDTDFTRNAVRESLGGYSQSEIEHIAATAEHMQGYVDWLDGQDTKAAGKAKLYEELKDYGFAEVGKMYDAQTKGVGGKTFYSHSHKAVLKKGKFEIIVRGEG
;
A
#
# COMPACT_ATOMS: atom_id res chain seq x y z
N MET A 1 -8.96 -7.16 9.84
CA MET A 1 -8.31 -7.10 8.51
C MET A 1 -9.30 -6.79 7.40
N LEU A 2 -10.22 -7.69 7.04
CA LEU A 2 -11.13 -7.57 5.90
C LEU A 2 -11.89 -6.22 5.83
N ARG A 3 -12.55 -5.80 6.92
CA ARG A 3 -13.30 -4.53 6.95
C ARG A 3 -12.38 -3.31 6.70
N ARG A 4 -11.17 -3.30 7.27
CA ARG A 4 -10.19 -2.23 7.10
C ARG A 4 -9.73 -2.13 5.64
N VAL A 5 -9.37 -3.27 5.02
CA VAL A 5 -8.88 -3.31 3.63
C VAL A 5 -10.01 -2.96 2.65
N LYS A 6 -11.24 -3.51 2.82
CA LYS A 6 -12.39 -3.13 1.97
C LYS A 6 -12.70 -1.63 2.04
N LYS A 7 -12.63 -1.04 3.24
CA LYS A 7 -12.79 0.40 3.40
C LYS A 7 -11.69 1.17 2.65
N TYR A 8 -10.44 0.74 2.79
CA TYR A 8 -9.30 1.39 2.14
C TYR A 8 -9.39 1.30 0.60
N ILE A 9 -9.74 0.14 0.06
CA ILE A 9 -9.97 -0.06 -1.38
C ILE A 9 -11.03 0.91 -1.89
N ARG A 10 -12.17 1.00 -1.23
CA ARG A 10 -13.25 1.90 -1.61
C ARG A 10 -12.85 3.37 -1.50
N ASP A 11 -12.25 3.77 -0.38
CA ASP A 11 -11.90 5.18 -0.10
C ASP A 11 -10.84 5.72 -1.07
N ASN A 12 -10.01 4.85 -1.65
CA ASN A 12 -8.96 5.20 -2.60
C ASN A 12 -9.27 4.79 -4.06
N GLY A 13 -10.48 4.27 -4.34
CA GLY A 13 -10.87 3.85 -5.68
C GLY A 13 -9.91 2.83 -6.31
N LEU A 14 -9.46 1.84 -5.52
CA LEU A 14 -8.43 0.90 -5.97
C LEU A 14 -8.99 -0.16 -6.90
N LEU A 15 -10.16 -0.72 -6.55
CA LEU A 15 -10.85 -1.79 -7.26
C LEU A 15 -12.36 -1.53 -7.24
N THR A 16 -13.05 -1.97 -8.30
CA THR A 16 -14.52 -2.04 -8.32
C THR A 16 -15.00 -3.22 -7.48
N GLU A 17 -16.21 -3.13 -6.93
CA GLU A 17 -16.75 -4.23 -6.12
C GLU A 17 -16.97 -5.47 -7.00
N GLY A 18 -16.41 -6.61 -6.59
CA GLY A 18 -16.41 -7.84 -7.38
C GLY A 18 -15.48 -7.85 -8.60
N GLY A 19 -14.72 -6.78 -8.81
CA GLY A 19 -13.83 -6.64 -9.96
C GLY A 19 -12.77 -7.74 -10.05
N ARG A 20 -12.34 -8.04 -11.29
CA ARG A 20 -11.30 -9.03 -11.56
C ARG A 20 -9.91 -8.41 -11.36
N VAL A 21 -9.07 -9.06 -10.56
CA VAL A 21 -7.79 -8.51 -10.13
C VAL A 21 -6.67 -9.56 -10.21
N LEU A 22 -5.53 -9.18 -10.81
CA LEU A 22 -4.31 -9.99 -10.79
C LEU A 22 -3.57 -9.77 -9.47
N ILE A 23 -3.22 -10.86 -8.79
CA ILE A 23 -2.53 -10.81 -7.49
C ILE A 23 -1.16 -11.46 -7.63
N GLY A 24 -0.10 -10.70 -7.37
CA GLY A 24 1.25 -11.24 -7.26
C GLY A 24 1.42 -11.98 -5.93
N VAL A 25 1.58 -13.31 -5.98
CA VAL A 25 1.70 -14.17 -4.80
C VAL A 25 3.07 -14.83 -4.77
N SER A 26 3.90 -14.48 -3.78
CA SER A 26 5.22 -15.08 -3.56
C SER A 26 5.20 -16.32 -2.66
N GLY A 27 4.11 -16.53 -1.91
CA GLY A 27 4.02 -17.53 -0.85
C GLY A 27 4.30 -16.97 0.55
N GLY A 28 4.95 -15.82 0.65
CA GLY A 28 5.19 -15.15 1.93
C GLY A 28 3.93 -14.55 2.56
N ALA A 29 3.99 -14.31 3.87
CA ALA A 29 2.85 -13.90 4.70
C ALA A 29 2.02 -12.76 4.09
N ASP A 30 2.69 -11.70 3.61
CA ASP A 30 1.99 -10.52 3.10
C ASP A 30 1.17 -10.83 1.85
N SER A 31 1.71 -11.62 0.93
CA SER A 31 1.03 -12.03 -0.30
C SER A 31 -0.11 -13.02 -0.04
N VAL A 32 0.06 -13.93 0.93
CA VAL A 32 -1.00 -14.85 1.38
C VAL A 32 -2.14 -14.08 2.04
N ALA A 33 -1.82 -13.08 2.86
CA ALA A 33 -2.84 -12.22 3.49
C ALA A 33 -3.60 -11.40 2.45
N LEU A 34 -2.91 -10.84 1.44
CA LEU A 34 -3.54 -10.09 0.36
C LEU A 34 -4.54 -10.97 -0.39
N LEU A 35 -4.12 -12.17 -0.80
CA LEU A 35 -4.99 -13.13 -1.49
C LEU A 35 -6.22 -13.49 -0.64
N ASP A 36 -6.02 -13.90 0.64
CA ASP A 36 -7.12 -14.27 1.53
C ASP A 36 -8.13 -13.12 1.73
N VAL A 37 -7.64 -11.90 1.90
CA VAL A 37 -8.51 -10.74 2.12
C VAL A 37 -9.29 -10.37 0.86
N LEU A 38 -8.68 -10.42 -0.33
CA LEU A 38 -9.37 -10.10 -1.59
C LEU A 38 -10.39 -11.17 -1.96
N GLN A 39 -10.07 -12.47 -1.84
CA GLN A 39 -11.02 -13.55 -2.04
C GLN A 39 -12.25 -13.40 -1.11
N ARG A 40 -12.02 -13.22 0.18
CA ARG A 40 -13.08 -13.01 1.18
C ARG A 40 -13.80 -11.69 1.00
N GLY A 41 -13.15 -10.74 0.35
CA GLY A 41 -13.73 -9.46 -0.06
C GLY A 41 -14.73 -9.58 -1.20
N GLY A 42 -14.77 -10.73 -1.89
CA GLY A 42 -15.65 -11.00 -3.03
C GLY A 42 -15.08 -10.53 -4.36
N TYR A 43 -13.76 -10.33 -4.47
CA TYR A 43 -13.08 -9.99 -5.73
C TYR A 43 -12.82 -11.26 -6.56
N ASP A 44 -12.87 -11.14 -7.89
CA ASP A 44 -12.49 -12.20 -8.82
C ASP A 44 -10.96 -12.23 -8.94
N CYS A 45 -10.31 -13.17 -8.26
CA CYS A 45 -8.87 -13.24 -8.07
C CYS A 45 -8.20 -14.13 -9.10
N VAL A 46 -7.23 -13.59 -9.83
CA VAL A 46 -6.28 -14.32 -10.67
C VAL A 46 -4.91 -14.28 -9.98
N VAL A 47 -4.28 -15.42 -9.80
CA VAL A 47 -2.99 -15.53 -9.10
C VAL A 47 -1.84 -15.61 -10.08
N ALA A 48 -0.81 -14.78 -9.87
CA ALA A 48 0.45 -14.81 -10.61
C ALA A 48 1.63 -15.09 -9.66
N HIS A 49 2.43 -16.10 -9.95
CA HIS A 49 3.65 -16.45 -9.24
C HIS A 49 4.85 -16.38 -10.17
N CYS A 50 5.91 -15.66 -9.75
CA CYS A 50 7.19 -15.60 -10.46
C CYS A 50 8.19 -16.50 -9.76
N ASN A 51 8.72 -17.50 -10.46
CA ASN A 51 9.87 -18.25 -10.03
C ASN A 51 11.13 -17.68 -10.71
N PHE A 52 12.01 -17.07 -9.91
CA PHE A 52 13.24 -16.45 -10.40
C PHE A 52 14.46 -17.36 -10.26
N HIS A 53 14.28 -18.58 -9.71
CA HIS A 53 15.33 -19.57 -9.44
C HIS A 53 16.54 -19.05 -8.66
N LEU A 54 16.41 -17.92 -7.96
CA LEU A 54 17.52 -17.27 -7.24
C LEU A 54 17.90 -17.97 -5.94
N ARG A 55 17.03 -18.89 -5.43
CA ARG A 55 17.20 -19.60 -4.16
C ARG A 55 17.19 -21.14 -4.32
N GLY A 56 17.37 -21.63 -5.55
CA GLY A 56 17.36 -23.06 -5.83
C GLY A 56 16.11 -23.77 -5.29
N ALA A 57 16.28 -24.83 -4.50
CA ALA A 57 15.18 -25.66 -3.98
C ALA A 57 14.14 -24.90 -3.14
N GLU A 58 14.50 -23.75 -2.54
CA GLU A 58 13.52 -22.92 -1.83
C GLU A 58 12.54 -22.26 -2.81
N SER A 59 13.00 -21.80 -3.97
CA SER A 59 12.14 -21.26 -5.00
C SER A 59 11.11 -22.29 -5.50
N ASP A 60 11.54 -23.53 -5.68
CA ASP A 60 10.66 -24.63 -6.10
C ASP A 60 9.64 -25.00 -5.01
N ARG A 61 10.07 -25.03 -3.75
CA ARG A 61 9.19 -25.25 -2.59
C ARG A 61 8.10 -24.15 -2.54
N ASP A 62 8.48 -22.89 -2.73
CA ASP A 62 7.57 -21.75 -2.67
C ASP A 62 6.53 -21.83 -3.81
N GLU A 63 6.93 -22.23 -5.00
CA GLU A 63 6.02 -22.50 -6.11
C GLU A 63 5.02 -23.60 -5.78
N VAL A 64 5.48 -24.74 -5.24
CA VAL A 64 4.60 -25.84 -4.82
C VAL A 64 3.58 -25.35 -3.80
N PHE A 65 4.00 -24.57 -2.83
CA PHE A 65 3.10 -23.97 -1.83
C PHE A 65 2.05 -23.08 -2.48
N VAL A 66 2.43 -22.17 -3.41
CA VAL A 66 1.50 -21.29 -4.10
C VAL A 66 0.51 -22.07 -4.96
N ARG A 67 0.95 -23.15 -5.64
CA ARG A 67 0.06 -24.03 -6.41
C ARG A 67 -0.99 -24.69 -5.53
N GLN A 68 -0.63 -25.11 -4.32
CA GLN A 68 -1.58 -25.66 -3.34
C GLN A 68 -2.54 -24.57 -2.81
N LEU A 69 -2.00 -23.41 -2.46
CA LEU A 69 -2.78 -22.26 -1.94
C LEU A 69 -3.83 -21.78 -2.94
N ALA A 70 -3.49 -21.74 -4.22
CA ALA A 70 -4.34 -21.24 -5.30
C ALA A 70 -5.07 -22.35 -6.07
N SER A 71 -5.19 -23.57 -5.52
CA SER A 71 -5.74 -24.76 -6.22
C SER A 71 -7.16 -24.59 -6.77
N SER A 72 -7.95 -23.67 -6.25
CA SER A 72 -9.32 -23.35 -6.70
C SER A 72 -9.42 -22.05 -7.52
N LEU A 73 -8.29 -21.45 -7.90
CA LEU A 73 -8.22 -20.15 -8.60
C LEU A 73 -7.49 -20.29 -9.93
N PRO A 74 -7.73 -19.38 -10.90
CA PRO A 74 -6.84 -19.22 -12.02
C PRO A 74 -5.43 -18.89 -11.51
N LEU A 75 -4.47 -19.77 -11.80
CA LEU A 75 -3.07 -19.64 -11.39
C LEU A 75 -2.15 -19.70 -12.60
N TYR A 76 -1.29 -18.71 -12.70
CA TYR A 76 -0.23 -18.63 -13.69
C TYR A 76 1.12 -18.59 -12.99
N VAL A 77 2.05 -19.42 -13.45
CA VAL A 77 3.43 -19.46 -12.96
C VAL A 77 4.35 -19.20 -14.12
N ARG A 78 5.37 -18.39 -13.92
CA ARG A 78 6.39 -18.10 -14.92
C ARG A 78 7.79 -18.18 -14.31
N ASP A 79 8.63 -18.95 -14.99
CA ASP A 79 10.06 -19.05 -14.70
C ASP A 79 10.82 -17.93 -15.42
N PHE A 80 11.84 -17.37 -14.77
CA PHE A 80 12.66 -16.31 -15.33
C PHE A 80 14.14 -16.61 -15.20
N ASP A 81 14.89 -16.50 -16.29
CA ASP A 81 16.34 -16.42 -16.26
C ASP A 81 16.76 -14.98 -15.92
N THR A 82 16.68 -14.68 -14.61
CA THR A 82 16.95 -13.35 -14.08
C THR A 82 18.42 -12.97 -14.23
N THR A 83 19.32 -13.93 -14.15
CA THR A 83 20.77 -13.71 -14.22
C THR A 83 21.18 -13.29 -15.62
N SER A 84 20.72 -14.00 -16.66
CA SER A 84 21.00 -13.61 -18.05
C SER A 84 20.40 -12.24 -18.39
N TYR A 85 19.16 -11.98 -17.97
CA TYR A 85 18.52 -10.69 -18.19
C TYR A 85 19.29 -9.54 -17.52
N ALA A 86 19.71 -9.72 -16.25
CA ALA A 86 20.49 -8.73 -15.52
C ALA A 86 21.82 -8.41 -16.22
N HIS A 87 22.51 -9.46 -16.69
CA HIS A 87 23.77 -9.33 -17.41
C HIS A 87 23.58 -8.56 -18.75
N GLU A 88 22.61 -8.94 -19.54
CA GLU A 88 22.32 -8.29 -20.84
C GLU A 88 21.94 -6.82 -20.69
N LYS A 89 21.20 -6.47 -19.66
CA LYS A 89 20.74 -5.10 -19.40
C LYS A 89 21.75 -4.25 -18.61
N GLY A 90 22.77 -4.86 -18.02
CA GLY A 90 23.72 -4.16 -17.14
C GLY A 90 23.06 -3.61 -15.86
N VAL A 91 22.07 -4.34 -15.31
CA VAL A 91 21.34 -3.93 -14.10
C VAL A 91 21.56 -4.93 -12.96
N SER A 92 21.18 -4.55 -11.73
CA SER A 92 21.21 -5.47 -10.60
C SER A 92 20.19 -6.60 -10.77
N ILE A 93 20.44 -7.77 -10.15
CA ILE A 93 19.52 -8.91 -10.12
C ILE A 93 18.15 -8.51 -9.58
N GLU A 94 18.12 -7.66 -8.54
CA GLU A 94 16.87 -7.17 -7.94
C GLU A 94 16.06 -6.33 -8.93
N LEU A 95 16.73 -5.41 -9.64
CA LEU A 95 16.08 -4.59 -10.67
C LEU A 95 15.59 -5.45 -11.83
N ALA A 96 16.38 -6.42 -12.28
CA ALA A 96 16.02 -7.37 -13.31
C ALA A 96 14.76 -8.18 -12.92
N ALA A 97 14.75 -8.77 -11.72
CA ALA A 97 13.59 -9.50 -11.20
C ALA A 97 12.34 -8.61 -11.09
N ARG A 98 12.53 -7.35 -10.70
CA ARG A 98 11.44 -6.37 -10.63
C ARG A 98 10.89 -6.03 -12.02
N GLU A 99 11.73 -5.74 -13.00
CA GLU A 99 11.32 -5.43 -14.37
C GLU A 99 10.55 -6.60 -14.98
N LEU A 100 11.14 -7.81 -14.96
CA LEU A 100 10.53 -9.03 -15.47
C LEU A 100 9.15 -9.31 -14.85
N ARG A 101 9.05 -9.16 -13.53
CA ARG A 101 7.79 -9.33 -12.78
C ARG A 101 6.70 -8.41 -13.28
N TYR A 102 6.97 -7.10 -13.31
CA TYR A 102 5.93 -6.12 -13.62
C TYR A 102 5.59 -6.04 -15.10
N GLN A 103 6.51 -6.38 -15.99
CA GLN A 103 6.22 -6.58 -17.42
C GLN A 103 5.25 -7.75 -17.60
N TRP A 104 5.59 -8.91 -17.05
CA TRP A 104 4.73 -10.08 -17.16
C TRP A 104 3.38 -9.90 -16.46
N PHE A 105 3.34 -9.29 -15.30
CA PHE A 105 2.07 -9.02 -14.62
C PHE A 105 1.15 -8.14 -15.49
N ALA A 106 1.70 -7.18 -16.22
CA ALA A 106 0.91 -6.35 -17.11
C ALA A 106 0.38 -7.13 -18.31
N GLU A 107 1.23 -7.97 -18.95
CA GLU A 107 0.81 -8.86 -20.04
C GLU A 107 -0.33 -9.78 -19.60
N LEU A 108 -0.14 -10.46 -18.47
CA LEU A 108 -1.11 -11.39 -17.90
C LEU A 108 -2.41 -10.70 -17.48
N ALA A 109 -2.32 -9.54 -16.85
CA ALA A 109 -3.49 -8.79 -16.44
C ALA A 109 -4.35 -8.33 -17.64
N MET A 110 -3.73 -7.99 -18.77
CA MET A 110 -4.45 -7.72 -20.03
C MET A 110 -5.12 -8.98 -20.56
N GLN A 111 -4.38 -10.10 -20.63
CA GLN A 111 -4.88 -11.37 -21.11
C GLN A 111 -6.09 -11.87 -20.31
N GLU A 112 -6.04 -11.69 -18.99
CA GLU A 112 -7.08 -12.11 -18.05
C GLU A 112 -8.15 -11.03 -17.80
N HIS A 113 -8.12 -9.92 -18.52
CA HIS A 113 -9.06 -8.80 -18.38
C HIS A 113 -9.17 -8.27 -16.95
N CYS A 114 -8.05 -8.22 -16.23
CA CYS A 114 -8.00 -7.68 -14.87
C CYS A 114 -7.98 -6.15 -14.89
N GLU A 115 -8.73 -5.52 -13.99
CA GLU A 115 -8.76 -4.05 -13.85
C GLU A 115 -7.53 -3.46 -13.15
N ALA A 116 -6.78 -4.28 -12.39
CA ALA A 116 -5.59 -3.88 -11.68
C ALA A 116 -4.67 -5.06 -11.33
N ILE A 117 -3.42 -4.73 -11.02
CA ILE A 117 -2.42 -5.64 -10.44
C ILE A 117 -2.29 -5.32 -8.95
N ALA A 118 -2.67 -6.25 -8.07
CA ALA A 118 -2.57 -6.08 -6.63
C ALA A 118 -1.24 -6.65 -6.10
N VAL A 119 -0.53 -5.85 -5.29
CA VAL A 119 0.72 -6.23 -4.64
C VAL A 119 0.64 -5.99 -3.13
N ALA A 120 1.36 -6.80 -2.35
CA ALA A 120 1.20 -6.91 -0.91
C ALA A 120 2.04 -5.92 -0.08
N HIS A 121 2.36 -4.73 -0.62
CA HIS A 121 3.05 -3.70 0.15
C HIS A 121 2.18 -3.21 1.31
N HIS A 122 2.79 -3.01 2.47
CA HIS A 122 2.15 -2.62 3.72
C HIS A 122 2.81 -1.38 4.36
N GLN A 123 2.36 -0.96 5.55
CA GLN A 123 2.87 0.27 6.20
C GLN A 123 4.36 0.23 6.55
N ASN A 124 4.92 -0.94 6.86
CA ASN A 124 6.37 -1.04 7.11
C ASN A 124 7.16 -0.78 5.82
N ASP A 125 6.71 -1.29 4.66
CA ASP A 125 7.35 -0.98 3.36
C ASP A 125 7.23 0.51 3.02
N GLN A 126 6.12 1.14 3.41
CA GLN A 126 5.94 2.59 3.27
C GLN A 126 6.97 3.35 4.11
N ALA A 127 7.13 2.97 5.39
CA ALA A 127 8.12 3.57 6.28
C ALA A 127 9.56 3.37 5.76
N GLU A 128 9.91 2.16 5.31
CA GLU A 128 11.19 1.88 4.64
C GLU A 128 11.43 2.85 3.48
N THR A 129 10.44 2.99 2.60
CA THR A 129 10.54 3.85 1.41
C THR A 129 10.75 5.32 1.78
N VAL A 130 10.00 5.83 2.75
CA VAL A 130 10.13 7.23 3.22
C VAL A 130 11.52 7.47 3.81
N ILE A 131 12.00 6.57 4.69
CA ILE A 131 13.31 6.71 5.33
C ILE A 131 14.45 6.57 4.32
N MET A 132 14.36 5.65 3.36
CA MET A 132 15.34 5.54 2.28
C MET A 132 15.40 6.83 1.46
N ASN A 133 14.26 7.42 1.13
CA ASN A 133 14.22 8.68 0.39
C ASN A 133 14.81 9.84 1.21
N LEU A 134 14.52 9.93 2.51
CA LEU A 134 15.13 10.91 3.42
C LEU A 134 16.63 10.75 3.49
N LYS A 135 17.17 9.53 3.62
CA LYS A 135 18.61 9.26 3.65
C LYS A 135 19.33 9.65 2.36
N ARG A 136 18.63 9.58 1.21
CA ARG A 136 19.18 10.00 -0.10
C ARG A 136 19.07 11.50 -0.35
N GLY A 137 18.38 12.24 0.51
CA GLY A 137 18.01 13.62 0.30
C GLY A 137 16.87 13.74 -0.70
N CYS A 138 15.67 14.04 -0.23
CA CYS A 138 14.50 14.14 -1.09
C CYS A 138 13.70 15.42 -0.83
N GLY A 139 13.01 15.92 -1.87
CA GLY A 139 11.97 16.94 -1.71
C GLY A 139 10.63 16.32 -1.28
N ILE A 140 9.59 17.16 -1.20
CA ILE A 140 8.23 16.78 -0.77
C ILE A 140 7.69 15.53 -1.51
N ARG A 141 7.95 15.40 -2.81
CA ARG A 141 7.51 14.23 -3.61
C ARG A 141 8.15 12.92 -3.16
N GLY A 142 9.39 12.95 -2.66
CA GLY A 142 10.05 11.78 -2.09
C GLY A 142 9.46 11.34 -0.75
N LEU A 143 8.94 12.29 0.04
CA LEU A 143 8.24 12.02 1.29
C LEU A 143 6.87 11.36 1.10
N CYS A 144 6.30 11.43 -0.10
CA CYS A 144 5.03 10.77 -0.43
C CYS A 144 5.11 9.23 -0.36
N GLY A 145 6.31 8.64 -0.39
CA GLY A 145 6.47 7.19 -0.40
C GLY A 145 5.74 6.52 -1.58
N MET A 146 5.13 5.37 -1.31
CA MET A 146 4.34 4.63 -2.31
C MET A 146 2.88 5.09 -2.29
N ARG A 147 2.31 5.31 -3.48
CA ARG A 147 0.87 5.58 -3.62
C ARG A 147 0.05 4.29 -3.55
N ALA A 148 -1.18 4.38 -3.02
CA ALA A 148 -2.13 3.26 -2.98
C ALA A 148 -2.45 2.71 -4.39
N LYS A 149 -2.50 3.60 -5.38
CA LYS A 149 -2.66 3.30 -6.82
C LYS A 149 -1.59 4.03 -7.61
N SER A 150 -0.91 3.34 -8.51
CA SER A 150 0.15 3.92 -9.36
C SER A 150 0.16 3.28 -10.73
N ARG A 151 0.73 3.98 -11.72
CA ARG A 151 1.02 3.38 -13.03
C ARG A 151 2.09 2.30 -12.89
N ASN A 152 2.06 1.32 -13.79
CA ASN A 152 3.14 0.36 -13.95
C ASN A 152 4.24 0.98 -14.82
N ALA A 153 5.38 1.32 -14.21
CA ALA A 153 6.48 1.98 -14.90
C ALA A 153 7.18 1.07 -15.94
N TYR A 154 6.98 -0.25 -15.86
CA TYR A 154 7.65 -1.24 -16.73
C TYR A 154 6.77 -1.76 -17.86
N ALA A 155 5.55 -1.24 -17.99
CA ALA A 155 4.64 -1.64 -19.07
C ALA A 155 3.84 -0.45 -19.58
N PRO A 156 3.71 -0.28 -20.89
CA PRO A 156 3.03 0.86 -21.51
C PRO A 156 1.50 0.79 -21.38
N ASN A 157 0.95 -0.34 -20.93
CA ASN A 157 -0.49 -0.50 -20.75
C ASN A 157 -0.98 0.28 -19.52
N GLU A 158 -2.26 0.64 -19.53
CA GLU A 158 -2.87 1.48 -18.51
C GLU A 158 -3.28 0.71 -17.24
N ILE A 159 -3.00 -0.60 -17.13
CA ILE A 159 -3.40 -1.40 -15.96
C ILE A 159 -2.62 -0.94 -14.73
N PRO A 160 -3.29 -0.39 -13.71
CA PRO A 160 -2.62 0.17 -12.55
C PRO A 160 -2.13 -0.91 -11.59
N ILE A 161 -1.09 -0.57 -10.83
CA ILE A 161 -0.67 -1.32 -9.65
C ILE A 161 -1.42 -0.75 -8.44
N VAL A 162 -2.07 -1.62 -7.67
CA VAL A 162 -2.77 -1.26 -6.42
C VAL A 162 -2.14 -1.94 -5.20
N ARG A 163 -2.21 -1.28 -4.05
CA ARG A 163 -1.59 -1.73 -2.79
C ARG A 163 -2.62 -1.74 -1.66
N PRO A 164 -3.52 -2.73 -1.63
CA PRO A 164 -4.62 -2.77 -0.66
C PRO A 164 -4.17 -2.87 0.80
N LEU A 165 -2.95 -3.39 1.05
CA LEU A 165 -2.40 -3.58 2.40
C LEU A 165 -1.64 -2.37 2.94
N LEU A 166 -1.48 -1.27 2.19
CA LEU A 166 -0.87 -0.03 2.73
C LEU A 166 -1.60 0.55 3.94
N CYS A 167 -2.82 0.13 4.22
CA CYS A 167 -3.58 0.52 5.40
C CYS A 167 -3.24 -0.28 6.67
N THR A 168 -2.32 -1.23 6.64
CA THR A 168 -2.06 -2.13 7.76
C THR A 168 -0.56 -2.39 7.96
N THR A 169 -0.16 -2.76 9.17
CA THR A 169 1.22 -3.11 9.52
C THR A 169 1.50 -4.60 9.32
N ARG A 170 2.79 -4.96 9.19
CA ARG A 170 3.21 -6.36 9.10
C ARG A 170 2.81 -7.16 10.36
N ALA A 171 2.94 -6.58 11.54
CA ALA A 171 2.52 -7.24 12.78
C ALA A 171 1.03 -7.62 12.75
N TYR A 172 0.18 -6.75 12.23
CA TYR A 172 -1.25 -7.03 12.09
C TYR A 172 -1.54 -8.07 11.00
N ILE A 173 -0.74 -8.12 9.94
CA ILE A 173 -0.83 -9.17 8.90
C ILE A 173 -0.53 -10.56 9.51
N LEU A 174 0.57 -10.67 10.26
CA LEU A 174 0.96 -11.91 10.90
C LEU A 174 -0.08 -12.39 11.92
N HIS A 175 -0.55 -11.49 12.80
CA HIS A 175 -1.66 -11.78 13.72
C HIS A 175 -2.92 -12.24 12.96
N TYR A 176 -3.27 -11.60 11.86
CA TYR A 176 -4.40 -12.00 11.05
C TYR A 176 -4.26 -13.41 10.48
N LEU A 177 -3.12 -13.76 9.91
CA LEU A 177 -2.91 -15.07 9.32
C LEU A 177 -2.84 -16.16 10.38
N HIS A 178 -2.04 -15.97 11.42
CA HIS A 178 -1.81 -16.97 12.46
C HIS A 178 -3.02 -17.11 13.39
N ASP A 179 -3.40 -16.05 14.09
CA ASP A 179 -4.35 -16.15 15.20
C ASP A 179 -5.82 -16.14 14.75
N ILE A 180 -6.12 -15.47 13.62
CA ILE A 180 -7.50 -15.34 13.15
C ILE A 180 -7.82 -16.36 12.07
N ARG A 181 -6.86 -16.69 11.18
CA ARG A 181 -7.09 -17.53 10.01
C ARG A 181 -6.49 -18.93 10.10
N GLY A 182 -5.48 -19.14 10.94
CA GLY A 182 -4.75 -20.40 11.02
C GLY A 182 -4.14 -20.81 9.68
N LYS A 183 -3.68 -19.81 8.87
CA LYS A 183 -3.09 -20.06 7.56
C LYS A 183 -1.58 -20.12 7.64
N ALA A 184 -1.00 -21.11 6.95
CA ALA A 184 0.45 -21.18 6.76
C ALA A 184 0.91 -20.23 5.65
N TRP A 185 2.20 -19.93 5.70
CA TRP A 185 2.93 -19.18 4.66
C TRP A 185 4.37 -19.71 4.62
N VAL A 186 5.10 -19.35 3.58
CA VAL A 186 6.52 -19.68 3.46
C VAL A 186 7.35 -18.54 4.05
N GLU A 187 8.32 -18.87 4.88
CA GLU A 187 9.31 -17.91 5.36
C GLU A 187 10.43 -17.75 4.32
N ASP A 188 10.72 -16.51 3.97
CA ASP A 188 11.76 -16.15 3.02
C ASP A 188 13.11 -16.03 3.72
N SER A 189 14.05 -16.95 3.43
CA SER A 189 15.41 -16.93 3.98
C SER A 189 16.27 -15.77 3.43
N SER A 190 15.90 -15.22 2.26
CA SER A 190 16.68 -14.16 1.58
C SER A 190 16.46 -12.74 2.13
N ASN A 191 15.74 -12.59 3.25
CA ASN A 191 15.62 -11.29 3.92
C ASN A 191 16.97 -10.71 4.41
N SER A 192 18.05 -11.45 4.24
CA SER A 192 19.39 -11.11 4.75
C SER A 192 20.36 -10.49 3.73
N ASP A 193 20.16 -10.58 2.39
CA ASP A 193 21.35 -10.45 1.51
C ASP A 193 21.28 -9.54 0.28
N THR A 194 20.21 -8.83 -0.06
CA THR A 194 20.12 -8.27 -1.43
C THR A 194 20.18 -6.74 -1.58
N ASP A 195 19.99 -5.97 -0.54
CA ASP A 195 20.26 -4.51 -0.58
C ASP A 195 20.77 -4.02 0.77
N PHE A 196 22.07 -3.80 0.89
CA PHE A 196 22.70 -3.32 2.12
C PHE A 196 22.01 -2.07 2.69
N THR A 197 21.54 -1.18 1.82
CA THR A 197 20.86 0.05 2.22
C THR A 197 19.45 -0.24 2.76
N ARG A 198 18.69 -1.12 2.10
CA ARG A 198 17.32 -1.45 2.50
C ARG A 198 17.29 -2.31 3.75
N ASN A 199 18.20 -3.28 3.85
CA ASN A 199 18.34 -4.12 5.04
C ASN A 199 18.77 -3.29 6.26
N ALA A 200 19.73 -2.35 6.10
CA ALA A 200 20.10 -1.42 7.16
C ALA A 200 18.92 -0.52 7.62
N VAL A 201 18.03 -0.13 6.70
CA VAL A 201 16.81 0.60 7.08
C VAL A 201 15.82 -0.32 7.79
N ARG A 202 15.61 -1.55 7.33
CA ARG A 202 14.76 -2.54 8.02
C ARG A 202 15.25 -2.84 9.43
N GLU A 203 16.54 -3.04 9.59
CA GLU A 203 17.17 -3.26 10.90
C GLU A 203 16.96 -2.05 11.81
N SER A 204 17.17 -0.84 11.31
CA SER A 204 16.90 0.39 12.07
C SER A 204 15.43 0.55 12.44
N LEU A 205 14.50 0.14 11.57
CA LEU A 205 13.06 0.14 11.83
C LEU A 205 12.60 -1.00 12.74
N GLY A 206 13.41 -2.05 12.92
CA GLY A 206 13.13 -3.13 13.88
C GLY A 206 13.00 -2.66 15.32
N GLY A 207 13.62 -1.50 15.66
CA GLY A 207 13.47 -0.84 16.96
C GLY A 207 12.24 0.06 17.09
N TYR A 208 11.47 0.29 16.01
CA TYR A 208 10.31 1.18 16.03
C TYR A 208 9.07 0.42 16.48
N SER A 209 8.28 1.07 17.34
CA SER A 209 6.95 0.58 17.72
C SER A 209 6.00 0.59 16.51
N GLN A 210 4.93 -0.20 16.61
CA GLN A 210 3.88 -0.20 15.59
C GLN A 210 3.29 1.21 15.37
N SER A 211 3.13 1.99 16.44
CA SER A 211 2.61 3.36 16.38
C SER A 211 3.54 4.28 15.58
N GLU A 212 4.85 4.17 15.73
CA GLU A 212 5.82 4.97 14.97
C GLU A 212 5.79 4.63 13.48
N ILE A 213 5.68 3.35 13.13
CA ILE A 213 5.48 2.91 11.74
C ILE A 213 4.19 3.52 11.15
N GLU A 214 3.08 3.45 11.90
CA GLU A 214 1.80 4.04 11.49
C GLU A 214 1.90 5.56 11.29
N HIS A 215 2.63 6.27 12.16
CA HIS A 215 2.84 7.71 12.05
C HIS A 215 3.67 8.08 10.81
N ILE A 216 4.74 7.32 10.49
CA ILE A 216 5.53 7.55 9.28
C ILE A 216 4.66 7.32 8.03
N ALA A 217 3.88 6.24 8.00
CA ALA A 217 2.98 5.95 6.89
C ALA A 217 1.90 7.03 6.73
N ALA A 218 1.33 7.53 7.83
CA ALA A 218 0.38 8.64 7.82
C ALA A 218 1.00 9.95 7.31
N THR A 219 2.26 10.23 7.69
CA THR A 219 3.00 11.39 7.17
C THR A 219 3.13 11.32 5.65
N ALA A 220 3.47 10.14 5.10
CA ALA A 220 3.53 9.97 3.65
C ALA A 220 2.18 10.23 2.97
N GLU A 221 1.07 9.76 3.55
CA GLU A 221 -0.29 10.03 3.04
C GLU A 221 -0.61 11.54 3.08
N HIS A 222 -0.25 12.25 4.15
CA HIS A 222 -0.41 13.70 4.23
C HIS A 222 0.40 14.42 3.13
N MET A 223 1.66 14.03 2.93
CA MET A 223 2.49 14.62 1.87
C MET A 223 1.94 14.35 0.47
N GLN A 224 1.36 13.17 0.24
CA GLN A 224 0.64 12.89 -1.01
C GLN A 224 -0.51 13.88 -1.22
N GLY A 225 -1.29 14.16 -0.17
CA GLY A 225 -2.37 15.14 -0.21
C GLY A 225 -1.91 16.54 -0.58
N TYR A 226 -0.79 17.00 -0.02
CA TYR A 226 -0.21 18.29 -0.38
C TYR A 226 0.27 18.33 -1.83
N VAL A 227 0.94 17.26 -2.29
CA VAL A 227 1.39 17.18 -3.70
C VAL A 227 0.20 17.16 -4.65
N ASP A 228 -0.84 16.39 -4.35
CA ASP A 228 -2.06 16.33 -5.17
C ASP A 228 -2.74 17.70 -5.25
N TRP A 229 -2.80 18.40 -4.12
CA TRP A 229 -3.34 19.78 -4.10
C TRP A 229 -2.48 20.75 -4.92
N LEU A 230 -1.16 20.72 -4.77
CA LEU A 230 -0.24 21.56 -5.56
C LEU A 230 -0.32 21.25 -7.07
N ASP A 231 -0.57 20.00 -7.44
CA ASP A 231 -0.74 19.55 -8.82
C ASP A 231 -2.17 19.82 -9.36
N GLY A 232 -3.04 20.46 -8.56
CA GLY A 232 -4.43 20.79 -8.93
C GLY A 232 -5.35 19.57 -9.03
N GLN A 233 -4.99 18.44 -8.40
CA GLN A 233 -5.81 17.23 -8.41
C GLN A 233 -6.90 17.32 -7.33
N ASP A 234 -8.14 17.01 -7.71
CA ASP A 234 -9.27 16.93 -6.77
C ASP A 234 -9.35 15.53 -6.16
N THR A 235 -8.42 15.21 -5.25
CA THR A 235 -8.43 13.97 -4.49
C THR A 235 -8.93 14.19 -3.06
N LYS A 236 -9.40 13.13 -2.42
CA LYS A 236 -9.75 13.19 -0.99
C LYS A 236 -8.56 13.63 -0.14
N ALA A 237 -7.35 13.21 -0.49
CA ALA A 237 -6.13 13.60 0.21
C ALA A 237 -5.82 15.09 0.02
N ALA A 238 -5.97 15.61 -1.21
CA ALA A 238 -5.84 17.04 -1.50
C ALA A 238 -6.86 17.88 -0.73
N GLY A 239 -8.12 17.45 -0.68
CA GLY A 239 -9.17 18.12 0.10
C GLY A 239 -8.87 18.17 1.60
N LYS A 240 -8.32 17.08 2.17
CA LYS A 240 -7.87 17.08 3.58
C LYS A 240 -6.70 18.03 3.81
N ALA A 241 -5.70 18.05 2.91
CA ALA A 241 -4.56 18.94 3.01
C ALA A 241 -5.00 20.43 2.95
N LYS A 242 -5.91 20.77 2.04
CA LYS A 242 -6.50 22.10 1.94
C LYS A 242 -7.22 22.50 3.23
N LEU A 243 -8.07 21.62 3.77
CA LEU A 243 -8.77 21.90 5.02
C LEU A 243 -7.79 22.05 6.19
N TYR A 244 -6.69 21.27 6.21
CA TYR A 244 -5.65 21.43 7.22
C TYR A 244 -5.02 22.81 7.16
N GLU A 245 -4.66 23.31 5.97
CA GLU A 245 -4.11 24.65 5.79
C GLU A 245 -5.09 25.75 6.24
N GLU A 246 -6.39 25.55 5.99
CA GLU A 246 -7.43 26.50 6.43
C GLU A 246 -7.59 26.52 7.98
N LEU A 247 -7.28 25.42 8.66
CA LEU A 247 -7.54 25.23 10.08
C LEU A 247 -6.28 25.16 10.96
N LYS A 248 -5.08 25.18 10.39
CA LYS A 248 -3.82 24.95 11.11
C LYS A 248 -3.57 25.90 12.29
N ASP A 249 -3.97 27.16 12.16
CA ASP A 249 -3.74 28.19 13.16
C ASP A 249 -4.71 28.08 14.36
N TYR A 250 -5.75 27.25 14.24
CA TYR A 250 -6.75 27.04 15.28
C TYR A 250 -6.50 25.81 16.15
N GLY A 251 -5.46 25.02 15.86
CA GLY A 251 -4.99 23.90 16.68
C GLY A 251 -5.90 22.67 16.71
N PHE A 252 -6.69 22.40 15.66
CA PHE A 252 -7.51 21.19 15.57
C PHE A 252 -6.66 19.96 15.21
N ALA A 253 -6.68 18.94 16.08
CA ALA A 253 -5.94 17.68 15.85
C ALA A 253 -6.65 16.70 14.89
N GLU A 254 -7.99 16.80 14.76
CA GLU A 254 -8.80 15.80 14.06
C GLU A 254 -9.29 16.25 12.68
N VAL A 255 -8.47 17.01 11.93
CA VAL A 255 -8.86 17.59 10.63
C VAL A 255 -9.37 16.53 9.65
N GLY A 256 -8.84 15.30 9.66
CA GLY A 256 -9.35 14.20 8.85
C GLY A 256 -10.81 13.84 9.15
N LYS A 257 -11.21 13.84 10.43
CA LYS A 257 -12.62 13.60 10.83
C LYS A 257 -13.50 14.82 10.49
N MET A 258 -12.95 16.02 10.55
CA MET A 258 -13.64 17.25 10.13
C MET A 258 -13.93 17.21 8.64
N TYR A 259 -12.95 16.85 7.81
CA TYR A 259 -13.15 16.67 6.37
C TYR A 259 -14.21 15.61 6.04
N ASP A 260 -14.16 14.44 6.70
CA ASP A 260 -15.14 13.37 6.50
C ASP A 260 -16.57 13.81 6.91
N ALA A 261 -16.70 14.68 7.93
CA ALA A 261 -17.99 15.25 8.32
C ALA A 261 -18.50 16.27 7.31
N GLN A 262 -17.62 17.12 6.81
CA GLN A 262 -17.93 18.13 5.80
C GLN A 262 -18.42 17.49 4.50
N THR A 263 -17.70 16.47 4.00
CA THR A 263 -18.04 15.79 2.74
C THR A 263 -19.31 14.95 2.83
N LYS A 264 -19.64 14.42 4.02
CA LYS A 264 -20.90 13.70 4.27
C LYS A 264 -22.10 14.62 4.49
N GLY A 265 -21.90 15.92 4.55
CA GLY A 265 -22.98 16.89 4.76
C GLY A 265 -23.68 16.78 6.14
N VAL A 266 -22.99 16.24 7.15
CA VAL A 266 -23.54 16.07 8.51
C VAL A 266 -23.50 17.43 9.23
N GLY A 267 -24.53 18.23 9.06
CA GLY A 267 -24.64 19.53 9.72
C GLY A 267 -24.73 19.43 11.26
N GLY A 268 -24.31 20.49 11.95
CA GLY A 268 -24.37 20.58 13.42
C GLY A 268 -23.26 19.87 14.17
N LYS A 269 -22.37 19.14 13.51
CA LYS A 269 -21.25 18.45 14.15
C LYS A 269 -20.23 19.48 14.65
N THR A 270 -19.76 19.26 15.88
CA THR A 270 -18.84 20.16 16.58
C THR A 270 -17.51 19.47 16.84
N PHE A 271 -16.42 20.21 16.66
CA PHE A 271 -15.05 19.78 16.97
C PHE A 271 -14.39 20.81 17.88
N TYR A 272 -13.46 20.37 18.70
CA TYR A 272 -12.80 21.21 19.69
C TYR A 272 -11.29 21.15 19.51
N SER A 273 -10.63 22.30 19.65
CA SER A 273 -9.20 22.42 19.91
C SER A 273 -8.99 22.96 21.31
N HIS A 274 -7.74 23.19 21.68
CA HIS A 274 -7.40 23.83 22.95
C HIS A 274 -8.04 25.22 23.07
N SER A 275 -8.00 26.01 22.01
CA SER A 275 -8.41 27.42 22.00
C SER A 275 -9.70 27.72 21.23
N HIS A 276 -10.17 26.81 20.37
CA HIS A 276 -11.28 27.06 19.46
C HIS A 276 -12.31 25.91 19.44
N LYS A 277 -13.50 26.26 18.98
CA LYS A 277 -14.60 25.33 18.66
C LYS A 277 -14.97 25.54 17.21
N ALA A 278 -15.07 24.48 16.43
CA ALA A 278 -15.54 24.51 15.05
C ALA A 278 -16.91 23.85 14.94
N VAL A 279 -17.89 24.52 14.37
CA VAL A 279 -19.25 24.01 14.14
C VAL A 279 -19.49 23.91 12.64
N LEU A 280 -19.83 22.71 12.15
CA LEU A 280 -20.13 22.50 10.74
C LEU A 280 -21.55 23.02 10.44
N LYS A 281 -21.65 24.09 9.65
CA LYS A 281 -22.90 24.69 9.18
C LYS A 281 -22.90 24.83 7.66
N LYS A 282 -23.90 24.27 6.98
CA LYS A 282 -24.06 24.34 5.51
C LYS A 282 -22.77 24.02 4.73
N GLY A 283 -22.05 22.97 5.17
CA GLY A 283 -20.82 22.52 4.50
C GLY A 283 -19.55 23.33 4.79
N LYS A 284 -19.61 24.32 5.69
CA LYS A 284 -18.45 25.14 6.13
C LYS A 284 -18.31 25.11 7.64
N PHE A 285 -17.06 25.25 8.13
CA PHE A 285 -16.79 25.38 9.55
C PHE A 285 -16.88 26.83 9.99
N GLU A 286 -17.70 27.09 11.01
CA GLU A 286 -17.73 28.33 11.76
C GLU A 286 -16.80 28.14 12.97
N ILE A 287 -15.74 28.96 13.02
CA ILE A 287 -14.72 28.87 14.08
C ILE A 287 -15.05 29.89 15.16
N ILE A 288 -15.11 29.44 16.39
CA ILE A 288 -15.48 30.25 17.56
C ILE A 288 -14.38 30.09 18.61
N VAL A 289 -13.86 31.20 19.13
CA VAL A 289 -12.91 31.18 20.25
C VAL A 289 -13.63 30.65 21.49
N ARG A 290 -12.97 29.70 22.19
CA ARG A 290 -13.47 29.21 23.47
C ARG A 290 -13.13 30.27 24.53
N GLY A 291 -14.14 30.83 25.14
CA GLY A 291 -13.91 31.71 26.31
C GLY A 291 -13.20 30.93 27.41
N GLU A 292 -12.27 31.58 28.10
CA GLU A 292 -11.70 31.08 29.35
C GLU A 292 -12.86 30.91 30.32
N GLY A 293 -13.18 29.64 30.63
CA GLY A 293 -14.15 29.29 31.65
C GLY A 293 -13.42 28.71 32.86
#